data_7654bdb83723dc0662a9e4940d872914
#
_entry.id   7654bdb83723dc0662a9e4940d872914
#
_cell.length_a   1.000
_cell.length_b   1.000
_cell.length_c   1.000
_cell.angle_alpha   90.00
_cell.angle_beta   90.00
_cell.angle_gamma   90.00
#
_symmetry.space_group_name_H-M   'P 1'
#
loop_
_entity.id
_entity.type
_entity.pdbx_description
1 polymer ?
#
loop_
_entity_poly.entity_id
_entity_poly.type
_entity_poly.pdbx_seq_one_letter_code
_entity_poly.pdbx_strand_id
1 'polypeptide(L)'
;EGFYHLTKMAGSVDSAEAHYIIRDHDKEKMDERKSTIKAIVTKINDHYGYELIQLELEDQYYNMRDKIMPHYELITLAEEAMKLSGVVPNIRPIRGGTDGARLSYMGLPCPNIFAGGMNFHGRYEYASIQTMTRVVEVMVRLLGLFTQAR
;
A
#
# COMPACT_ATOMS: atom_id res chain seq x y z
N GLU A 1 -11.38 -4.16 1.76
CA GLU A 1 -11.93 -4.98 0.67
C GLU A 1 -10.93 -5.05 -0.47
N GLY A 2 -10.71 -6.25 -1.00
CA GLY A 2 -9.84 -6.44 -2.16
C GLY A 2 -10.59 -6.21 -3.46
N PHE A 3 -9.83 -5.94 -4.55
CA PHE A 3 -10.41 -5.66 -5.86
C PHE A 3 -9.47 -6.05 -7.00
N TYR A 4 -10.06 -6.15 -8.18
CA TYR A 4 -9.39 -6.15 -9.48
C TYR A 4 -9.73 -4.84 -10.18
N HIS A 5 -8.75 -4.17 -10.74
CA HIS A 5 -8.94 -2.90 -11.43
C HIS A 5 -8.20 -2.90 -12.76
N LEU A 6 -8.95 -2.78 -13.85
CA LEU A 6 -8.39 -2.60 -15.18
C LEU A 6 -7.84 -1.18 -15.29
N THR A 7 -6.53 -1.05 -15.51
CA THR A 7 -5.84 0.25 -15.61
C THR A 7 -5.58 0.68 -17.04
N LYS A 8 -5.39 -0.30 -17.94
CA LYS A 8 -5.13 -0.05 -19.35
C LYS A 8 -5.65 -1.20 -20.18
N MET A 9 -6.20 -0.89 -21.33
CA MET A 9 -6.50 -1.86 -22.37
C MET A 9 -6.11 -1.27 -23.71
N ALA A 10 -5.42 -2.04 -24.52
CA ALA A 10 -5.05 -1.70 -25.89
C ALA A 10 -5.17 -2.94 -26.77
N GLY A 11 -5.45 -2.76 -28.04
CA GLY A 11 -5.56 -3.89 -28.95
C GLY A 11 -5.56 -3.49 -30.42
N SER A 12 -5.31 -4.48 -31.25
CA SER A 12 -5.42 -4.46 -32.71
C SER A 12 -6.27 -5.65 -33.17
N VAL A 13 -6.30 -5.91 -34.46
CA VAL A 13 -6.99 -7.09 -35.01
C VAL A 13 -6.36 -8.40 -34.52
N ASP A 14 -5.04 -8.41 -34.35
CA ASP A 14 -4.25 -9.62 -34.09
C ASP A 14 -3.85 -9.80 -32.62
N SER A 15 -3.93 -8.76 -31.81
CA SER A 15 -3.46 -8.82 -30.40
C SER A 15 -4.18 -7.81 -29.51
N ALA A 16 -4.32 -8.15 -28.23
CA ALA A 16 -4.82 -7.24 -27.21
C ALA A 16 -4.02 -7.40 -25.91
N GLU A 17 -3.85 -6.29 -25.20
CA GLU A 17 -3.17 -6.23 -23.91
C GLU A 17 -4.09 -5.60 -22.89
N ALA A 18 -4.19 -6.19 -21.71
CA ALA A 18 -4.96 -5.65 -20.59
C ALA A 18 -4.11 -5.67 -19.31
N HIS A 19 -3.95 -4.51 -18.68
CA HIS A 19 -3.23 -4.35 -17.41
C HIS A 19 -4.22 -4.26 -16.27
N TYR A 20 -4.02 -5.09 -15.28
CA TYR A 20 -4.83 -5.10 -14.06
C TYR A 20 -3.96 -4.83 -12.83
N ILE A 21 -4.52 -4.09 -11.88
CA ILE A 21 -4.03 -4.03 -10.52
C ILE A 21 -4.91 -4.94 -9.66
N ILE A 22 -4.27 -5.84 -8.91
CA ILE A 22 -4.92 -6.67 -7.90
C ILE A 22 -4.51 -6.12 -6.54
N ARG A 23 -5.47 -5.93 -5.64
CA ARG A 23 -5.22 -5.48 -4.27
C ARG A 23 -6.02 -6.27 -3.28
N ASP A 24 -5.39 -6.64 -2.20
CA ASP A 24 -6.01 -7.06 -0.96
C ASP A 24 -5.08 -6.72 0.22
N HIS A 25 -5.63 -6.44 1.40
CA HIS A 25 -4.83 -6.22 2.61
C HIS A 25 -4.44 -7.54 3.28
N ASP A 26 -5.22 -8.58 3.01
CA ASP A 26 -5.03 -9.92 3.51
C ASP A 26 -4.22 -10.74 2.50
N LYS A 27 -3.14 -11.38 2.98
CA LYS A 27 -2.24 -12.14 2.11
C LYS A 27 -2.92 -13.37 1.50
N GLU A 28 -3.72 -14.10 2.28
CA GLU A 28 -4.40 -15.31 1.80
C GLU A 28 -5.40 -14.94 0.70
N LYS A 29 -6.18 -13.88 0.92
CA LYS A 29 -7.12 -13.38 -0.10
C LYS A 29 -6.42 -12.84 -1.35
N MET A 30 -5.22 -12.24 -1.20
CA MET A 30 -4.41 -11.85 -2.34
C MET A 30 -4.00 -13.07 -3.17
N ASP A 31 -3.55 -14.14 -2.51
CA ASP A 31 -3.14 -15.39 -3.17
C ASP A 31 -4.34 -16.10 -3.82
N GLU A 32 -5.51 -16.08 -3.19
CA GLU A 32 -6.78 -16.54 -3.79
C GLU A 32 -7.13 -15.75 -5.06
N ARG A 33 -6.97 -14.42 -5.05
CA ARG A 33 -7.23 -13.58 -6.23
C ARG A 33 -6.28 -13.89 -7.38
N LYS A 34 -5.00 -14.07 -7.09
CA LYS A 34 -4.02 -14.50 -8.11
C LYS A 34 -4.36 -15.87 -8.67
N SER A 35 -4.74 -16.81 -7.81
CA SER A 35 -5.14 -18.17 -8.21
C SER A 35 -6.38 -18.15 -9.08
N THR A 36 -7.34 -17.28 -8.76
CA THR A 36 -8.56 -17.09 -9.56
C THR A 36 -8.25 -16.63 -10.98
N ILE A 37 -7.38 -15.64 -11.16
CA ILE A 37 -6.99 -15.19 -12.50
C ILE A 37 -6.25 -16.28 -13.25
N LYS A 38 -5.31 -16.99 -12.60
CA LYS A 38 -4.63 -18.13 -13.23
C LYS A 38 -5.62 -19.19 -13.73
N ALA A 39 -6.59 -19.56 -12.88
CA ALA A 39 -7.61 -20.55 -13.24
C ALA A 39 -8.49 -20.08 -14.41
N ILE A 40 -8.85 -18.80 -14.46
CA ILE A 40 -9.61 -18.23 -15.59
C ILE A 40 -8.81 -18.33 -16.89
N VAL A 41 -7.55 -17.93 -16.88
CA VAL A 41 -6.67 -17.99 -18.06
C VAL A 41 -6.48 -19.44 -18.51
N THR A 42 -6.18 -20.35 -17.61
CA THR A 42 -6.06 -21.78 -17.92
C THR A 42 -7.32 -22.30 -18.56
N LYS A 43 -8.50 -22.04 -17.99
CA LYS A 43 -9.78 -22.48 -18.53
C LYS A 43 -10.04 -21.95 -19.95
N ILE A 44 -9.65 -20.72 -20.23
CA ILE A 44 -9.81 -20.12 -21.57
C ILE A 44 -8.87 -20.81 -22.57
N ASN A 45 -7.58 -20.95 -22.21
CA ASN A 45 -6.59 -21.60 -23.07
C ASN A 45 -6.95 -23.05 -23.36
N ASP A 46 -7.39 -23.80 -22.35
CA ASP A 46 -7.88 -25.19 -22.51
C ASP A 46 -9.08 -25.27 -23.46
N HIS A 47 -10.01 -24.32 -23.36
CA HIS A 47 -11.18 -24.28 -24.24
C HIS A 47 -10.80 -24.09 -25.71
N TYR A 48 -9.80 -23.27 -26.00
CA TYR A 48 -9.33 -23.02 -27.36
C TYR A 48 -8.27 -24.01 -27.84
N GLY A 49 -7.68 -24.81 -26.95
CA GLY A 49 -6.67 -25.82 -27.25
C GLY A 49 -5.28 -25.26 -27.57
N TYR A 50 -5.04 -23.99 -27.33
CA TYR A 50 -3.74 -23.33 -27.46
C TYR A 50 -3.62 -22.14 -26.50
N GLU A 51 -2.40 -21.61 -26.30
CA GLU A 51 -2.15 -20.44 -25.46
C GLU A 51 -2.66 -19.15 -26.13
N LEU A 52 -3.97 -18.90 -25.97
CA LEU A 52 -4.62 -17.69 -26.44
C LEU A 52 -4.29 -16.49 -25.55
N ILE A 53 -4.19 -16.71 -24.24
CA ILE A 53 -3.89 -15.68 -23.25
C ILE A 53 -2.58 -16.03 -22.54
N GLN A 54 -1.62 -15.13 -22.63
CA GLN A 54 -0.41 -15.15 -21.82
C GLN A 54 -0.64 -14.29 -20.57
N LEU A 55 -0.35 -14.84 -19.39
CA LEU A 55 -0.52 -14.16 -18.11
C LEU A 55 0.82 -13.88 -17.47
N GLU A 56 1.11 -12.62 -17.25
CA GLU A 56 2.23 -12.16 -16.41
C GLU A 56 1.70 -11.64 -15.08
N LEU A 57 2.27 -12.12 -13.97
CA LEU A 57 1.94 -11.67 -12.62
C LEU A 57 3.19 -11.18 -11.92
N GLU A 58 3.18 -9.91 -11.51
CA GLU A 58 4.27 -9.28 -10.79
C GLU A 58 3.79 -8.77 -9.43
N ASP A 59 4.53 -9.11 -8.37
CA ASP A 59 4.28 -8.61 -7.03
C ASP A 59 5.00 -7.29 -6.81
N GLN A 60 4.25 -6.22 -6.60
CA GLN A 60 4.82 -4.89 -6.38
C GLN A 60 5.21 -4.66 -4.91
N TYR A 61 4.31 -5.02 -3.97
CA TYR A 61 4.52 -4.89 -2.52
C TYR A 61 3.42 -5.63 -1.76
N TYR A 62 3.72 -5.95 -0.51
CA TYR A 62 2.79 -6.56 0.44
C TYR A 62 2.42 -5.58 1.56
N ASN A 63 1.41 -5.93 2.36
CA ASN A 63 1.06 -5.15 3.55
C ASN A 63 2.24 -5.13 4.53
N MET A 64 2.70 -3.94 4.91
CA MET A 64 3.84 -3.79 5.81
C MET A 64 3.53 -4.22 7.25
N ARG A 65 2.27 -4.49 7.60
CA ARG A 65 1.84 -4.84 8.95
C ARG A 65 2.70 -5.94 9.58
N ASP A 66 2.97 -7.01 8.83
CA ASP A 66 3.75 -8.16 9.33
C ASP A 66 5.20 -7.78 9.66
N LYS A 67 5.73 -6.74 9.03
CA LYS A 67 7.07 -6.20 9.28
C LYS A 67 7.09 -5.14 10.40
N ILE A 68 5.98 -4.50 10.65
CA ILE A 68 5.85 -3.46 11.69
C ILE A 68 5.45 -4.07 13.04
N MET A 69 4.60 -5.12 13.05
CA MET A 69 4.12 -5.72 14.31
C MET A 69 5.22 -6.16 15.29
N PRO A 70 6.36 -6.74 14.85
CA PRO A 70 7.48 -7.05 15.75
C PRO A 70 8.13 -5.80 16.39
N HIS A 71 7.87 -4.61 15.86
CA HIS A 71 8.42 -3.31 16.26
C HIS A 71 7.28 -2.34 16.59
N TYR A 72 6.25 -2.83 17.29
CA TYR A 72 5.05 -2.04 17.57
C TYR A 72 5.32 -0.79 18.42
N GLU A 73 6.45 -0.76 19.13
CA GLU A 73 6.95 0.41 19.83
C GLU A 73 7.06 1.66 18.93
N LEU A 74 7.35 1.48 17.63
CA LEU A 74 7.38 2.59 16.67
C LEU A 74 6.01 3.27 16.54
N ILE A 75 4.95 2.47 16.52
CA ILE A 75 3.58 2.97 16.47
C ILE A 75 3.22 3.67 17.79
N THR A 76 3.54 3.05 18.91
CA THR A 76 3.24 3.59 20.24
C THR A 76 3.90 4.96 20.45
N LEU A 77 5.19 5.10 20.10
CA LEU A 77 5.91 6.38 20.17
C LEU A 77 5.32 7.43 19.22
N ALA A 78 4.92 7.03 18.02
CA ALA A 78 4.27 7.95 17.08
C ALA A 78 2.90 8.43 17.61
N GLU A 79 2.10 7.54 18.20
CA GLU A 79 0.84 7.92 18.83
C GLU A 79 1.04 8.90 19.99
N GLU A 80 2.06 8.66 20.82
CA GLU A 80 2.39 9.55 21.93
C GLU A 80 2.84 10.92 21.42
N ALA A 81 3.73 10.98 20.44
CA ALA A 81 4.15 12.22 19.80
C ALA A 81 2.96 13.02 19.21
N MET A 82 2.02 12.33 18.58
CA MET A 82 0.78 12.93 18.06
C MET A 82 -0.06 13.51 19.20
N LYS A 83 -0.32 12.74 20.26
CA LYS A 83 -1.11 13.20 21.43
C LYS A 83 -0.47 14.44 22.08
N LEU A 84 0.85 14.43 22.27
CA LEU A 84 1.61 15.56 22.82
C LEU A 84 1.57 16.80 21.92
N SER A 85 1.34 16.60 20.63
CA SER A 85 1.17 17.69 19.64
C SER A 85 -0.31 18.09 19.43
N GLY A 86 -1.24 17.60 20.25
CA GLY A 86 -2.67 17.89 20.12
C GLY A 86 -3.33 17.25 18.90
N VAL A 87 -2.74 16.18 18.36
CA VAL A 87 -3.28 15.41 17.26
C VAL A 87 -3.88 14.11 17.79
N VAL A 88 -5.10 13.80 17.37
CA VAL A 88 -5.75 12.53 17.71
C VAL A 88 -5.25 11.45 16.76
N PRO A 89 -4.53 10.42 17.24
CA PRO A 89 -4.04 9.34 16.40
C PRO A 89 -5.21 8.54 15.80
N ASN A 90 -5.05 8.12 14.55
CA ASN A 90 -5.98 7.24 13.88
C ASN A 90 -5.21 6.23 13.01
N ILE A 91 -4.97 5.06 13.57
CA ILE A 91 -4.25 3.99 12.89
C ILE A 91 -5.20 3.27 11.94
N ARG A 92 -4.87 3.23 10.67
CA ARG A 92 -5.65 2.51 9.66
C ARG A 92 -4.75 2.01 8.52
N PRO A 93 -5.17 0.95 7.81
CA PRO A 93 -4.44 0.50 6.63
C PRO A 93 -4.50 1.55 5.52
N ILE A 94 -3.40 1.72 4.80
CA ILE A 94 -3.31 2.58 3.62
C ILE A 94 -3.73 1.77 2.39
N ARG A 95 -4.55 2.37 1.53
CA ARG A 95 -4.86 1.82 0.21
C ARG A 95 -3.77 2.23 -0.77
N GLY A 96 -2.94 1.31 -1.16
CA GLY A 96 -1.86 1.53 -2.11
C GLY A 96 -0.47 1.24 -1.52
N GLY A 97 0.54 1.24 -2.39
CA GLY A 97 1.93 1.08 -2.01
C GLY A 97 2.50 2.38 -1.48
N THR A 98 3.41 2.23 -0.55
CA THR A 98 4.22 3.32 -0.05
C THR A 98 5.68 2.88 0.00
N ASP A 99 6.60 3.82 -0.07
CA ASP A 99 8.03 3.54 0.11
C ASP A 99 8.29 2.89 1.47
N GLY A 100 7.52 3.27 2.51
CA GLY A 100 7.59 2.64 3.82
C GLY A 100 7.29 1.14 3.80
N ALA A 101 6.34 0.67 2.98
CA ALA A 101 6.09 -0.74 2.80
C ALA A 101 7.32 -1.44 2.18
N ARG A 102 7.88 -0.86 1.12
CA ARG A 102 9.07 -1.41 0.45
C ARG A 102 10.27 -1.46 1.39
N LEU A 103 10.55 -0.37 2.10
CA LEU A 103 11.65 -0.29 3.08
C LEU A 103 11.46 -1.32 4.21
N SER A 104 10.23 -1.53 4.68
CA SER A 104 9.94 -2.50 5.72
C SER A 104 10.28 -3.94 5.28
N TYR A 105 10.02 -4.28 4.02
CA TYR A 105 10.42 -5.58 3.46
C TYR A 105 11.92 -5.69 3.17
N MET A 106 12.64 -4.57 3.06
CA MET A 106 14.10 -4.52 2.97
C MET A 106 14.80 -4.59 4.34
N GLY A 107 14.03 -4.71 5.44
CA GLY A 107 14.57 -4.84 6.80
C GLY A 107 14.58 -3.56 7.61
N LEU A 108 14.00 -2.46 7.10
CA LEU A 108 13.83 -1.21 7.84
C LEU A 108 12.32 -1.02 8.16
N PRO A 109 11.83 -1.37 9.34
CA PRO A 109 10.44 -1.14 9.72
C PRO A 109 10.10 0.35 9.63
N CYS A 110 9.23 0.71 8.68
CA CYS A 110 8.99 2.10 8.31
C CYS A 110 7.47 2.37 8.20
N PRO A 111 6.77 2.54 9.35
CA PRO A 111 5.37 2.92 9.33
C PRO A 111 5.19 4.35 8.80
N ASN A 112 4.05 4.61 8.15
CA ASN A 112 3.75 5.93 7.64
C ASN A 112 3.04 6.80 8.69
N ILE A 113 3.32 8.11 8.66
CA ILE A 113 2.58 9.13 9.40
C ILE A 113 1.86 10.06 8.42
N PHE A 114 0.91 10.84 8.91
CA PHE A 114 0.20 11.82 8.08
C PHE A 114 1.14 12.90 7.55
N ALA A 115 0.81 13.47 6.39
CA ALA A 115 1.63 14.51 5.72
C ALA A 115 0.85 15.80 5.45
N GLY A 116 -0.46 15.81 5.65
CA GLY A 116 -1.33 16.94 5.35
C GLY A 116 -1.83 16.99 3.91
N GLY A 117 -1.50 16.00 3.09
CA GLY A 117 -2.01 15.88 1.73
C GLY A 117 -3.46 15.38 1.70
N MET A 118 -4.20 15.87 0.74
CA MET A 118 -5.59 15.53 0.47
C MET A 118 -5.81 15.32 -1.02
N ASN A 119 -6.78 14.50 -1.39
CA ASN A 119 -7.12 14.16 -2.78
C ASN A 119 -5.93 13.64 -3.59
N PHE A 120 -5.10 12.80 -2.97
CA PHE A 120 -3.90 12.22 -3.59
C PHE A 120 -4.19 11.65 -4.98
N HIS A 121 -3.29 11.93 -5.92
CA HIS A 121 -3.37 11.56 -7.35
C HIS A 121 -4.55 12.19 -8.09
N GLY A 122 -5.27 13.10 -7.48
CA GLY A 122 -6.41 13.78 -8.07
C GLY A 122 -6.06 15.13 -8.69
N ARG A 123 -6.94 15.63 -9.57
CA ARG A 123 -6.81 16.96 -10.17
C ARG A 123 -6.73 18.11 -9.16
N TYR A 124 -7.36 17.90 -8.01
CA TYR A 124 -7.47 18.87 -6.93
C TYR A 124 -6.68 18.42 -5.71
N GLU A 125 -5.54 17.78 -5.94
CA GLU A 125 -4.61 17.43 -4.87
C GLU A 125 -4.06 18.70 -4.23
N TYR A 126 -4.05 18.74 -2.90
CA TYR A 126 -3.51 19.85 -2.13
C TYR A 126 -2.95 19.39 -0.80
N ALA A 127 -2.12 20.22 -0.19
CA ALA A 127 -1.63 20.03 1.17
C ALA A 127 -2.01 21.23 2.05
N SER A 128 -2.48 20.94 3.27
CA SER A 128 -2.79 21.97 4.26
C SER A 128 -1.50 22.42 4.94
N ILE A 129 -1.19 23.72 4.86
CA ILE A 129 -0.03 24.34 5.54
C ILE A 129 -0.11 24.08 7.05
N GLN A 130 -1.29 24.22 7.66
CA GLN A 130 -1.51 23.99 9.09
C GLN A 130 -1.20 22.54 9.47
N THR A 131 -1.63 21.58 8.65
CA THR A 131 -1.35 20.16 8.90
C THR A 131 0.13 19.84 8.67
N MET A 132 0.77 20.42 7.64
CA MET A 132 2.21 20.25 7.41
C MET A 132 3.03 20.79 8.60
N THR A 133 2.69 21.95 9.14
CA THR A 133 3.32 22.49 10.35
C THR A 133 3.16 21.52 11.54
N ARG A 134 1.95 20.98 11.70
CA ARG A 134 1.69 20.01 12.77
C ARG A 134 2.48 18.71 12.62
N VAL A 135 2.69 18.25 11.38
CA VAL A 135 3.56 17.09 11.10
C VAL A 135 4.98 17.35 11.59
N VAL A 136 5.54 18.53 11.33
CA VAL A 136 6.89 18.88 11.78
C VAL A 136 6.98 18.84 13.30
N GLU A 137 6.00 19.40 14.02
CA GLU A 137 5.94 19.33 15.49
C GLU A 137 5.92 17.87 16.00
N VAL A 138 5.10 17.02 15.37
CA VAL A 138 5.02 15.59 15.70
C VAL A 138 6.36 14.90 15.47
N MET A 139 7.03 15.16 14.34
CA MET A 139 8.34 14.57 14.02
C MET A 139 9.41 14.96 15.04
N VAL A 140 9.48 16.24 15.42
CA VAL A 140 10.44 16.72 16.42
C VAL A 140 10.20 16.04 17.78
N ARG A 141 8.94 15.90 18.20
CA ARG A 141 8.59 15.21 19.46
C ARG A 141 8.91 13.72 19.38
N LEU A 142 8.60 13.08 18.26
CA LEU A 142 8.90 11.66 18.04
C LEU A 142 10.39 11.38 18.16
N LEU A 143 11.25 12.21 17.56
CA LEU A 143 12.70 12.11 17.71
C LEU A 143 13.13 12.28 19.17
N GLY A 144 12.54 13.23 19.89
CA GLY A 144 12.79 13.41 21.33
C GLY A 144 12.41 12.17 22.15
N LEU A 145 11.26 11.56 21.90
CA LEU A 145 10.84 10.33 22.59
C LEU A 145 11.78 9.16 22.30
N PHE A 146 12.25 9.02 21.06
CA PHE A 146 13.22 7.99 20.70
C PHE A 146 14.55 8.12 21.46
N THR A 147 15.01 9.34 21.73
CA THR A 147 16.26 9.54 22.51
C THR A 147 16.11 9.22 23.99
N GLN A 148 14.89 9.26 24.52
CA GLN A 148 14.61 8.96 25.93
C GLN A 148 14.28 7.47 26.16
N ALA A 149 13.84 6.76 25.12
CA ALA A 149 13.50 5.34 25.18
C ALA A 149 14.71 4.39 25.09
N ARG A 150 15.92 4.92 24.92
CA ARG A 150 17.20 4.20 24.96
C ARG A 150 17.89 4.38 26.31
#